data_7fd905fe4e800fcb949644860e7ae461
#
_entry.id   7fd905fe4e800fcb949644860e7ae461
#
_cell.length_a   1.000
_cell.length_b   1.000
_cell.length_c   1.000
_cell.angle_alpha   90.00
_cell.angle_beta   90.00
_cell.angle_gamma   90.00
#
_symmetry.space_group_name_H-M   'P 1'
#
loop_
_entity.id
_entity.type
_entity.pdbx_description
1 polymer ?
#
loop_
_entity_poly.entity_id
_entity_poly.type
_entity_poly.pdbx_seq_one_letter_code
_entity_poly.pdbx_strand_id
1 'polypeptide(L)'
;MAAKFFDIEEQHPTQRFSDLVGEHCRMLMPIEGYEKKPLVTLEEAVEPIVEYVPDVRRRVYFAKTKCAELSPGELSIDEAASITLYSMEWQPQDKCLYHVLNKTLRNENRQKLTPWFLFLKLILTALGHLPSMARTVYRGVKKDIRHEYPEGRTLVWWGFSSCTSKLSVLQNELFLGRTGPRTFFTIECDSGKDIRKYSCYQAEDEILLPAARQFKVVACLSQGNDFYMIQLKEIQPLFPLIELVPQPSPSPAMHIVPKPPIQPAGRNIQKLIDIG
;
A
#
# COMPACT_ATOMS: atom_id res chain seq x y z
N MET A 1 26.24 -14.38 3.94
CA MET A 1 25.42 -15.18 3.00
C MET A 1 24.11 -14.50 2.61
N ALA A 2 23.49 -13.65 3.44
CA ALA A 2 22.27 -12.92 3.09
C ALA A 2 22.42 -11.95 1.89
N ALA A 3 23.54 -11.20 1.84
CA ALA A 3 23.78 -10.21 0.79
C ALA A 3 23.76 -10.77 -0.66
N LYS A 4 24.26 -11.98 -0.86
CA LYS A 4 24.27 -12.62 -2.20
C LYS A 4 22.89 -13.03 -2.73
N PHE A 5 21.88 -13.18 -1.86
CA PHE A 5 20.52 -13.52 -2.27
C PHE A 5 19.72 -12.29 -2.71
N PHE A 6 20.01 -11.11 -2.16
CA PHE A 6 19.36 -9.86 -2.57
C PHE A 6 19.82 -9.42 -3.97
N ASP A 7 21.11 -9.61 -4.32
CA ASP A 7 21.65 -9.24 -5.64
C ASP A 7 21.04 -10.03 -6.81
N ILE A 8 20.48 -11.22 -6.56
CA ILE A 8 19.86 -12.05 -7.60
C ILE A 8 18.40 -11.64 -7.85
N GLU A 9 17.70 -11.10 -6.83
CA GLU A 9 16.29 -10.69 -6.96
C GLU A 9 16.13 -9.25 -7.51
N GLU A 10 17.14 -8.37 -7.35
CA GLU A 10 17.11 -7.01 -7.91
C GLU A 10 17.15 -6.95 -9.46
N GLN A 11 17.53 -8.04 -10.12
CA GLN A 11 17.66 -8.09 -11.57
C GLN A 11 16.41 -8.59 -12.32
N HIS A 12 15.37 -9.06 -11.60
CA HIS A 12 14.12 -9.46 -12.24
C HIS A 12 13.11 -8.32 -12.19
N PRO A 13 12.69 -7.90 -13.38
CA PRO A 13 11.75 -6.79 -13.49
C PRO A 13 10.37 -7.17 -12.98
N THR A 14 9.81 -6.29 -12.17
CA THR A 14 8.54 -6.53 -11.49
C THR A 14 7.36 -6.44 -12.45
N GLN A 15 6.45 -7.41 -12.35
CA GLN A 15 5.21 -7.42 -13.14
C GLN A 15 3.99 -6.96 -12.34
N ARG A 16 4.17 -6.50 -11.10
CA ARG A 16 3.07 -6.00 -10.26
C ARG A 16 2.28 -4.87 -10.91
N PHE A 17 2.95 -4.01 -11.68
CA PHE A 17 2.29 -2.94 -12.44
C PHE A 17 1.37 -3.48 -13.55
N SER A 18 1.58 -4.70 -14.01
CA SER A 18 0.76 -5.35 -15.05
C SER A 18 -0.39 -6.20 -14.46
N ASP A 19 -0.45 -6.39 -13.14
CA ASP A 19 -1.47 -7.21 -12.47
C ASP A 19 -2.83 -6.49 -12.38
N LEU A 20 -3.35 -6.08 -13.54
CA LEU A 20 -4.69 -5.52 -13.71
C LEU A 20 -5.57 -6.39 -14.61
N VAL A 21 -4.98 -7.39 -15.26
CA VAL A 21 -5.70 -8.29 -16.15
C VAL A 21 -6.64 -9.18 -15.34
N GLY A 22 -7.94 -9.07 -15.62
CA GLY A 22 -8.99 -9.79 -14.89
C GLY A 22 -9.56 -9.02 -13.70
N GLU A 23 -9.30 -7.71 -13.59
CA GLU A 23 -10.06 -6.85 -12.69
C GLU A 23 -11.51 -6.86 -13.16
N HIS A 24 -12.41 -7.38 -12.32
CA HIS A 24 -13.82 -7.46 -12.67
C HIS A 24 -14.45 -6.07 -12.64
N CYS A 25 -14.97 -5.64 -13.77
CA CYS A 25 -15.76 -4.42 -13.85
C CYS A 25 -17.14 -4.54 -13.14
N ARG A 26 -17.33 -5.54 -12.30
CA ARG A 26 -18.58 -5.78 -11.56
C ARG A 26 -18.45 -5.32 -10.13
N MET A 27 -19.54 -4.80 -9.58
CA MET A 27 -19.65 -4.61 -8.15
C MET A 27 -19.75 -5.98 -7.48
N LEU A 28 -18.82 -6.29 -6.60
CA LEU A 28 -18.85 -7.48 -5.76
C LEU A 28 -19.32 -7.10 -4.35
N MET A 29 -19.63 -8.10 -3.54
CA MET A 29 -19.92 -7.87 -2.12
C MET A 29 -18.72 -7.24 -1.42
N PRO A 30 -18.92 -6.34 -0.46
CA PRO A 30 -17.86 -5.76 0.35
C PRO A 30 -16.97 -6.82 0.99
N ILE A 31 -15.75 -6.40 1.35
CA ILE A 31 -14.79 -7.22 2.08
C ILE A 31 -14.95 -6.90 3.56
N GLU A 32 -15.50 -7.84 4.31
CA GLU A 32 -15.82 -7.69 5.72
C GLU A 32 -15.29 -8.87 6.54
N GLY A 33 -15.08 -8.66 7.84
CA GLY A 33 -14.73 -9.71 8.81
C GLY A 33 -13.26 -9.78 9.17
N TYR A 34 -12.34 -9.26 8.33
CA TYR A 34 -10.92 -9.18 8.67
C TYR A 34 -10.65 -8.14 9.77
N GLU A 35 -11.46 -7.08 9.87
CA GLU A 35 -11.35 -6.02 10.89
C GLU A 35 -11.51 -6.57 12.31
N LYS A 36 -12.28 -7.67 12.47
CA LYS A 36 -12.51 -8.37 13.76
C LYS A 36 -11.35 -9.27 14.17
N LYS A 37 -10.38 -9.50 13.27
CA LYS A 37 -9.21 -10.31 13.59
C LYS A 37 -8.23 -9.52 14.46
N PRO A 38 -7.49 -10.22 15.36
CA PRO A 38 -6.41 -9.59 16.11
C PRO A 38 -5.30 -9.14 15.16
N LEU A 39 -4.56 -8.11 15.57
CA LEU A 39 -3.28 -7.78 14.97
C LEU A 39 -2.25 -8.77 15.52
N VAL A 40 -1.57 -9.48 14.64
CA VAL A 40 -0.63 -10.56 14.97
C VAL A 40 0.71 -10.34 14.28
N THR A 41 1.72 -11.15 14.59
CA THR A 41 3.01 -11.15 13.87
C THR A 41 2.82 -11.53 12.40
N LEU A 42 3.78 -11.16 11.55
CA LEU A 42 3.70 -11.51 10.13
C LEU A 42 3.74 -13.03 9.91
N GLU A 43 4.50 -13.76 10.73
CA GLU A 43 4.56 -15.22 10.72
C GLU A 43 3.17 -15.84 10.97
N GLU A 44 2.48 -15.39 12.00
CA GLU A 44 1.11 -15.85 12.33
C GLU A 44 0.11 -15.44 11.24
N ALA A 45 0.29 -14.23 10.67
CA ALA A 45 -0.60 -13.70 9.65
C ALA A 45 -0.57 -14.50 8.34
N VAL A 46 0.59 -15.08 7.98
CA VAL A 46 0.74 -15.88 6.75
C VAL A 46 0.49 -17.37 6.95
N GLU A 47 0.41 -17.87 8.16
CA GLU A 47 0.25 -19.30 8.43
C GLU A 47 -0.98 -19.90 7.74
N PRO A 48 -2.18 -19.26 7.74
CA PRO A 48 -3.35 -19.81 7.05
C PRO A 48 -3.25 -19.81 5.52
N ILE A 49 -2.26 -19.11 4.93
CA ILE A 49 -2.13 -18.98 3.47
C ILE A 49 -0.95 -19.75 2.88
N VAL A 50 -0.23 -20.53 3.69
CA VAL A 50 0.94 -21.33 3.24
C VAL A 50 0.60 -22.29 2.10
N GLU A 51 -0.60 -22.88 2.09
CA GLU A 51 -1.04 -23.77 1.02
C GLU A 51 -1.22 -23.05 -0.32
N TYR A 52 -1.56 -21.78 -0.30
CA TYR A 52 -1.76 -20.95 -1.49
C TYR A 52 -0.46 -20.31 -1.98
N VAL A 53 0.45 -20.00 -1.05
CA VAL A 53 1.73 -19.33 -1.29
C VAL A 53 2.86 -20.16 -0.65
N PRO A 54 3.35 -21.22 -1.32
CA PRO A 54 4.22 -22.22 -0.70
C PRO A 54 5.50 -21.68 -0.05
N ASP A 55 6.13 -20.67 -0.64
CA ASP A 55 7.41 -20.11 -0.15
C ASP A 55 7.22 -18.98 0.88
N VAL A 56 5.99 -18.68 1.30
CA VAL A 56 5.69 -17.47 2.07
C VAL A 56 6.46 -17.38 3.38
N ARG A 57 6.64 -18.50 4.13
CA ARG A 57 7.39 -18.50 5.40
C ARG A 57 8.84 -18.03 5.21
N ARG A 58 9.50 -18.50 4.16
CA ARG A 58 10.86 -18.08 3.82
C ARG A 58 10.89 -16.60 3.44
N ARG A 59 9.90 -16.13 2.68
CA ARG A 59 9.80 -14.73 2.27
C ARG A 59 9.52 -13.80 3.44
N VAL A 60 8.77 -14.23 4.44
CA VAL A 60 8.57 -13.49 5.71
C VAL A 60 9.91 -13.24 6.40
N TYR A 61 10.76 -14.26 6.51
CA TYR A 61 12.08 -14.10 7.10
C TYR A 61 12.90 -13.02 6.39
N PHE A 62 12.96 -13.03 5.05
CA PHE A 62 13.66 -12.00 4.27
C PHE A 62 13.03 -10.62 4.44
N ALA A 63 11.71 -10.51 4.39
CA ALA A 63 11.02 -9.24 4.57
C ALA A 63 11.33 -8.60 5.94
N LYS A 64 11.28 -9.39 7.01
CA LYS A 64 11.62 -8.92 8.37
C LYS A 64 13.08 -8.55 8.52
N THR A 65 14.00 -9.34 7.96
CA THR A 65 15.43 -9.03 7.97
C THR A 65 15.71 -7.68 7.29
N LYS A 66 15.12 -7.47 6.10
CA LYS A 66 15.24 -6.19 5.38
C LYS A 66 14.67 -5.02 6.20
N CYS A 67 13.52 -5.20 6.81
CA CYS A 67 12.88 -4.15 7.60
C CYS A 67 13.62 -3.84 8.91
N ALA A 68 14.30 -4.82 9.51
CA ALA A 68 15.12 -4.60 10.70
C ALA A 68 16.34 -3.68 10.43
N GLU A 69 16.80 -3.59 9.18
CA GLU A 69 17.87 -2.70 8.75
C GLU A 69 17.38 -1.27 8.44
N LEU A 70 16.07 -1.06 8.34
CA LEU A 70 15.50 0.26 8.09
C LEU A 70 15.59 1.13 9.35
N SER A 71 15.84 2.43 9.14
CA SER A 71 15.75 3.39 10.24
C SER A 71 14.37 3.32 10.92
N PRO A 72 14.29 3.46 12.25
CA PRO A 72 13.02 3.50 12.97
C PRO A 72 12.01 4.43 12.29
N GLY A 73 10.79 3.97 12.17
CA GLY A 73 9.70 4.69 11.52
C GLY A 73 8.40 4.54 12.31
N GLU A 74 7.30 4.95 11.70
CA GLU A 74 5.97 4.88 12.31
C GLU A 74 5.40 3.46 12.37
N LEU A 75 5.95 2.53 11.55
CA LEU A 75 5.47 1.15 11.46
C LEU A 75 6.30 0.22 12.35
N SER A 76 5.64 -0.75 12.97
CA SER A 76 6.32 -1.90 13.56
C SER A 76 7.05 -2.73 12.50
N ILE A 77 7.96 -3.61 12.93
CA ILE A 77 8.69 -4.50 12.00
C ILE A 77 7.70 -5.38 11.22
N ASP A 78 6.66 -5.91 11.85
CA ASP A 78 5.66 -6.77 11.22
C ASP A 78 4.82 -6.00 10.19
N GLU A 79 4.42 -4.78 10.50
CA GLU A 79 3.71 -3.90 9.58
C GLU A 79 4.57 -3.53 8.37
N ALA A 80 5.80 -3.07 8.59
CA ALA A 80 6.74 -2.75 7.52
C ALA A 80 7.01 -3.97 6.63
N ALA A 81 7.27 -5.13 7.25
CA ALA A 81 7.55 -6.38 6.56
C ALA A 81 6.33 -6.91 5.78
N SER A 82 5.10 -6.61 6.20
CA SER A 82 3.89 -6.97 5.44
C SER A 82 3.83 -6.26 4.08
N ILE A 83 4.20 -4.97 4.04
CA ILE A 83 4.31 -4.18 2.80
C ILE A 83 5.48 -4.70 1.95
N THR A 84 6.62 -4.95 2.57
CA THR A 84 7.80 -5.52 1.89
C THR A 84 7.43 -6.87 1.25
N LEU A 85 6.80 -7.77 1.99
CA LEU A 85 6.39 -9.08 1.50
C LEU A 85 5.40 -8.98 0.33
N TYR A 86 4.45 -8.03 0.39
CA TYR A 86 3.53 -7.76 -0.72
C TYR A 86 4.29 -7.31 -1.97
N SER A 87 5.34 -6.49 -1.84
CA SER A 87 6.12 -5.99 -2.95
C SER A 87 7.11 -7.01 -3.54
N MET A 88 7.39 -8.12 -2.86
CA MET A 88 8.30 -9.14 -3.33
C MET A 88 7.79 -9.89 -4.56
N GLU A 89 8.69 -10.18 -5.50
CA GLU A 89 8.45 -11.08 -6.62
C GLU A 89 9.41 -12.27 -6.61
N TRP A 90 8.94 -13.41 -7.05
CA TRP A 90 9.72 -14.64 -7.21
C TRP A 90 9.16 -15.52 -8.33
N GLN A 91 9.87 -16.55 -8.70
CA GLN A 91 9.43 -17.52 -9.70
C GLN A 91 8.85 -18.79 -9.04
N PRO A 92 7.77 -19.35 -9.58
CA PRO A 92 6.96 -18.79 -10.66
C PRO A 92 6.08 -17.62 -10.14
N GLN A 93 5.87 -16.61 -10.98
CA GLN A 93 5.21 -15.36 -10.61
C GLN A 93 3.77 -15.54 -10.12
N ASP A 94 3.04 -16.49 -10.68
CA ASP A 94 1.65 -16.81 -10.27
C ASP A 94 1.56 -17.37 -8.84
N LYS A 95 2.70 -17.62 -8.19
CA LYS A 95 2.83 -18.02 -6.79
C LYS A 95 3.27 -16.89 -5.87
N CYS A 96 3.57 -15.70 -6.41
CA CYS A 96 3.86 -14.53 -5.58
C CYS A 96 2.66 -14.14 -4.74
N LEU A 97 2.92 -13.67 -3.51
CA LEU A 97 1.87 -13.30 -2.57
C LEU A 97 0.91 -12.28 -3.18
N TYR A 98 1.44 -11.19 -3.77
CA TYR A 98 0.60 -10.13 -4.37
C TYR A 98 -0.34 -10.69 -5.46
N HIS A 99 0.16 -11.62 -6.30
CA HIS A 99 -0.62 -12.20 -7.38
C HIS A 99 -1.77 -13.05 -6.85
N VAL A 100 -1.49 -13.97 -5.91
CA VAL A 100 -2.49 -14.86 -5.32
C VAL A 100 -3.51 -14.07 -4.51
N LEU A 101 -3.05 -13.10 -3.71
CA LEU A 101 -3.93 -12.21 -2.94
C LEU A 101 -4.85 -11.41 -3.84
N ASN A 102 -4.33 -10.72 -4.85
CA ASN A 102 -5.12 -9.89 -5.75
C ASN A 102 -6.15 -10.73 -6.53
N LYS A 103 -5.75 -11.93 -7.00
CA LYS A 103 -6.66 -12.89 -7.62
C LYS A 103 -7.79 -13.30 -6.67
N THR A 104 -7.50 -13.45 -5.38
CA THR A 104 -8.51 -13.80 -4.36
C THR A 104 -9.41 -12.59 -4.05
N LEU A 105 -8.87 -11.38 -3.97
CA LEU A 105 -9.63 -10.14 -3.78
C LEU A 105 -10.62 -9.88 -4.92
N ARG A 106 -10.29 -10.29 -6.15
CA ARG A 106 -11.15 -10.20 -7.33
C ARG A 106 -12.20 -11.31 -7.41
N ASN A 107 -12.14 -12.32 -6.55
CA ASN A 107 -13.05 -13.46 -6.62
C ASN A 107 -14.44 -13.11 -6.09
N GLU A 108 -15.50 -13.52 -6.82
CA GLU A 108 -16.89 -13.32 -6.41
C GLU A 108 -17.23 -14.03 -5.09
N ASN A 109 -16.63 -15.20 -4.85
CA ASN A 109 -16.80 -15.91 -3.59
C ASN A 109 -15.91 -15.32 -2.50
N ARG A 110 -16.47 -14.44 -1.68
CA ARG A 110 -15.78 -13.75 -0.57
C ARG A 110 -15.28 -14.68 0.54
N GLN A 111 -15.83 -15.89 0.65
CA GLN A 111 -15.36 -16.88 1.65
C GLN A 111 -13.91 -17.29 1.38
N LYS A 112 -13.43 -17.21 0.13
CA LYS A 112 -12.04 -17.48 -0.20
C LYS A 112 -11.05 -16.49 0.43
N LEU A 113 -11.52 -15.34 0.91
CA LEU A 113 -10.71 -14.36 1.63
C LEU A 113 -10.49 -14.72 3.10
N THR A 114 -11.27 -15.64 3.66
CA THR A 114 -11.18 -15.99 5.10
C THR A 114 -9.75 -16.37 5.54
N PRO A 115 -8.98 -17.18 4.80
CA PRO A 115 -7.58 -17.47 5.16
C PRO A 115 -6.67 -16.24 5.14
N TRP A 116 -7.02 -15.21 4.39
CA TRP A 116 -6.22 -13.98 4.22
C TRP A 116 -6.52 -12.92 5.27
N PHE A 117 -7.51 -13.10 6.14
CA PHE A 117 -7.99 -12.06 7.04
C PHE A 117 -6.92 -11.53 8.02
N LEU A 118 -6.04 -12.39 8.53
CA LEU A 118 -4.95 -11.96 9.40
C LEU A 118 -3.93 -11.11 8.63
N PHE A 119 -3.57 -11.52 7.42
CA PHE A 119 -2.66 -10.74 6.58
C PHE A 119 -3.30 -9.42 6.10
N LEU A 120 -4.58 -9.44 5.71
CA LEU A 120 -5.32 -8.22 5.34
C LEU A 120 -5.40 -7.25 6.53
N LYS A 121 -5.66 -7.75 7.75
CA LYS A 121 -5.65 -6.92 8.96
C LYS A 121 -4.30 -6.24 9.13
N LEU A 122 -3.21 -6.99 9.01
CA LEU A 122 -1.86 -6.46 9.22
C LEU A 122 -1.48 -5.42 8.15
N ILE A 123 -1.60 -5.76 6.86
CA ILE A 123 -1.19 -4.85 5.77
C ILE A 123 -2.07 -3.59 5.71
N LEU A 124 -3.39 -3.71 5.92
CA LEU A 124 -4.28 -2.55 5.91
C LEU A 124 -4.07 -1.65 7.12
N THR A 125 -3.71 -2.21 8.28
CA THR A 125 -3.27 -1.42 9.45
C THR A 125 -1.98 -0.67 9.11
N ALA A 126 -0.98 -1.36 8.56
CA ALA A 126 0.27 -0.74 8.12
C ALA A 126 0.05 0.42 7.14
N LEU A 127 -0.75 0.19 6.08
CA LEU A 127 -1.10 1.23 5.12
C LEU A 127 -1.93 2.36 5.76
N GLY A 128 -2.73 2.05 6.77
CA GLY A 128 -3.49 3.03 7.55
C GLY A 128 -2.59 4.04 8.29
N HIS A 129 -1.45 3.60 8.82
CA HIS A 129 -0.47 4.46 9.48
C HIS A 129 0.29 5.38 8.49
N LEU A 130 0.40 4.99 7.21
CA LEU A 130 1.03 5.84 6.21
C LEU A 130 0.09 6.99 5.78
N PRO A 131 0.61 8.20 5.53
CA PRO A 131 -0.19 9.31 5.05
C PRO A 131 -0.83 8.97 3.70
N SER A 132 -2.09 9.36 3.51
CA SER A 132 -2.74 9.32 2.20
C SER A 132 -2.25 10.46 1.34
N MET A 133 -2.06 10.19 0.05
CA MET A 133 -1.55 11.17 -0.91
C MET A 133 -2.60 11.44 -1.99
N ALA A 134 -3.21 12.62 -1.94
CA ALA A 134 -4.03 13.14 -3.02
C ALA A 134 -3.11 13.62 -4.16
N ARG A 135 -3.00 12.84 -5.22
CA ARG A 135 -2.12 13.13 -6.36
C ARG A 135 -2.48 12.34 -7.61
N THR A 136 -1.86 12.71 -8.72
CA THR A 136 -1.87 11.91 -9.94
C THR A 136 -0.76 10.86 -9.87
N VAL A 137 -1.13 9.61 -10.12
CA VAL A 137 -0.22 8.47 -10.25
C VAL A 137 -0.43 7.78 -11.59
N TYR A 138 0.53 6.96 -11.99
CA TYR A 138 0.58 6.36 -13.31
C TYR A 138 0.73 4.85 -13.22
N ARG A 139 0.14 4.15 -14.19
CA ARG A 139 0.25 2.70 -14.33
C ARG A 139 0.29 2.32 -15.80
N GLY A 140 1.04 1.30 -16.16
CA GLY A 140 1.12 0.75 -17.51
C GLY A 140 0.71 -0.71 -17.57
N VAL A 141 0.00 -1.11 -18.62
CA VAL A 141 -0.39 -2.51 -18.88
C VAL A 141 -0.09 -2.84 -20.34
N LYS A 142 0.66 -3.92 -20.60
CA LYS A 142 1.00 -4.39 -21.95
C LYS A 142 -0.17 -5.19 -22.58
N LYS A 143 -1.31 -4.55 -22.68
CA LYS A 143 -2.53 -5.09 -23.28
C LYS A 143 -3.49 -3.97 -23.64
N ASP A 144 -4.28 -4.15 -24.68
CA ASP A 144 -5.45 -3.31 -24.94
C ASP A 144 -6.61 -3.77 -24.05
N ILE A 145 -6.97 -2.93 -23.09
CA ILE A 145 -8.09 -3.17 -22.18
C ILE A 145 -9.10 -2.03 -22.18
N ARG A 146 -9.05 -1.13 -23.19
CA ARG A 146 -9.93 0.04 -23.30
C ARG A 146 -11.43 -0.32 -23.28
N HIS A 147 -11.79 -1.48 -23.81
CA HIS A 147 -13.20 -1.94 -23.84
C HIS A 147 -13.76 -2.18 -22.43
N GLU A 148 -12.90 -2.40 -21.45
CA GLU A 148 -13.28 -2.54 -20.03
C GLU A 148 -13.51 -1.17 -19.36
N TYR A 149 -13.03 -0.07 -19.98
CA TYR A 149 -13.01 1.29 -19.43
C TYR A 149 -13.72 2.32 -20.32
N PRO A 150 -15.01 2.14 -20.67
CA PRO A 150 -15.75 3.15 -21.43
C PRO A 150 -15.91 4.42 -20.58
N GLU A 151 -15.80 5.59 -21.21
CA GLU A 151 -15.95 6.89 -20.58
C GLU A 151 -17.25 7.02 -19.79
N GLY A 152 -17.20 7.65 -18.63
CA GLY A 152 -18.32 7.82 -17.71
C GLY A 152 -18.60 6.61 -16.82
N ARG A 153 -18.04 5.44 -17.11
CA ARG A 153 -18.23 4.24 -16.29
C ARG A 153 -17.63 4.41 -14.91
N THR A 154 -18.34 3.90 -13.90
CA THR A 154 -17.81 3.69 -12.55
C THR A 154 -17.45 2.21 -12.39
N LEU A 155 -16.25 1.95 -11.82
CA LEU A 155 -15.74 0.60 -11.62
C LEU A 155 -14.97 0.52 -10.31
N VAL A 156 -14.73 -0.69 -9.82
CA VAL A 156 -13.96 -0.94 -8.59
C VAL A 156 -12.74 -1.79 -8.92
N TRP A 157 -11.57 -1.35 -8.48
CA TRP A 157 -10.37 -2.17 -8.43
C TRP A 157 -10.34 -2.91 -7.10
N TRP A 158 -10.64 -4.19 -7.15
CA TRP A 158 -10.73 -5.03 -5.96
C TRP A 158 -9.38 -5.44 -5.41
N GLY A 159 -8.36 -5.56 -6.26
CA GLY A 159 -6.99 -5.82 -5.84
C GLY A 159 -6.26 -4.57 -5.38
N PHE A 160 -5.18 -4.74 -4.63
CA PHE A 160 -4.19 -3.69 -4.45
C PHE A 160 -3.56 -3.35 -5.81
N SER A 161 -3.21 -2.08 -6.00
CA SER A 161 -2.72 -1.64 -7.31
C SER A 161 -1.45 -0.82 -7.18
N SER A 162 -0.33 -1.40 -7.65
CA SER A 162 0.95 -0.70 -7.73
C SER A 162 0.92 0.33 -8.85
N CYS A 163 1.25 1.55 -8.51
CA CYS A 163 1.37 2.71 -9.40
C CYS A 163 2.70 3.39 -9.15
N THR A 164 3.11 4.29 -10.04
CA THR A 164 4.31 5.10 -9.86
C THR A 164 3.99 6.58 -9.92
N SER A 165 4.78 7.39 -9.23
CA SER A 165 4.75 8.84 -9.40
C SER A 165 5.65 9.34 -10.53
N LYS A 166 6.51 8.48 -11.11
CA LYS A 166 7.46 8.80 -12.18
C LYS A 166 7.10 8.15 -13.50
N LEU A 167 6.79 8.94 -14.51
CA LEU A 167 6.52 8.46 -15.86
C LEU A 167 7.69 7.67 -16.48
N SER A 168 8.93 8.04 -16.15
CA SER A 168 10.12 7.34 -16.68
C SER A 168 10.19 5.87 -16.28
N VAL A 169 9.64 5.49 -15.14
CA VAL A 169 9.55 4.09 -14.69
C VAL A 169 8.75 3.25 -15.68
N LEU A 170 7.67 3.82 -16.25
CA LEU A 170 6.80 3.11 -17.18
C LEU A 170 7.42 2.89 -18.57
N GLN A 171 8.50 3.59 -18.91
CA GLN A 171 9.23 3.35 -20.18
C GLN A 171 9.93 2.00 -20.19
N ASN A 172 10.09 1.38 -19.03
CA ASN A 172 10.61 0.02 -18.94
C ASN A 172 9.71 -0.95 -19.73
N GLU A 173 10.33 -1.81 -20.54
CA GLU A 173 9.63 -2.79 -21.37
C GLU A 173 8.73 -3.76 -20.59
N LEU A 174 8.87 -3.82 -19.28
CA LEU A 174 8.10 -4.70 -18.43
C LEU A 174 6.78 -4.10 -17.96
N PHE A 175 6.69 -2.77 -17.89
CA PHE A 175 5.49 -2.08 -17.44
C PHE A 175 4.59 -1.68 -18.61
N LEU A 176 5.01 -0.72 -19.39
CA LEU A 176 4.27 -0.23 -20.54
C LEU A 176 4.97 -0.59 -21.85
N GLY A 177 6.30 -0.50 -21.87
CA GLY A 177 7.10 -0.71 -23.07
C GLY A 177 6.89 0.34 -24.14
N ARG A 178 7.46 0.09 -25.32
CA ARG A 178 7.41 1.02 -26.45
C ARG A 178 6.60 0.48 -27.63
N THR A 179 6.32 -0.80 -27.69
CA THR A 179 5.70 -1.48 -28.84
C THR A 179 4.56 -2.41 -28.40
N GLY A 180 3.69 -2.73 -29.34
CA GLY A 180 2.53 -3.61 -29.15
C GLY A 180 1.37 -2.95 -28.39
N PRO A 181 0.27 -3.71 -28.23
CA PRO A 181 -0.93 -3.23 -27.53
C PRO A 181 -0.61 -2.88 -26.07
N ARG A 182 -0.88 -1.64 -25.69
CA ARG A 182 -0.58 -1.16 -24.35
C ARG A 182 -1.56 -0.08 -23.88
N THR A 183 -1.90 -0.15 -22.62
CA THR A 183 -2.78 0.82 -21.97
C THR A 183 -2.04 1.56 -20.88
N PHE A 184 -2.09 2.88 -20.93
CA PHE A 184 -1.52 3.79 -19.95
C PHE A 184 -2.64 4.43 -19.12
N PHE A 185 -2.53 4.31 -17.81
CA PHE A 185 -3.45 4.92 -16.87
C PHE A 185 -2.84 6.17 -16.26
N THR A 186 -3.63 7.25 -16.25
CA THR A 186 -3.44 8.43 -15.43
C THR A 186 -4.53 8.43 -14.37
N ILE A 187 -4.18 8.40 -13.09
CA ILE A 187 -5.11 8.16 -12.00
C ILE A 187 -5.03 9.31 -11.01
N GLU A 188 -6.09 10.09 -10.89
CA GLU A 188 -6.27 11.04 -9.79
C GLU A 188 -6.73 10.25 -8.57
N CYS A 189 -5.84 10.02 -7.61
CA CYS A 189 -6.13 9.25 -6.40
C CYS A 189 -6.10 10.13 -5.14
N ASP A 190 -6.89 9.76 -4.15
CA ASP A 190 -6.93 10.36 -2.81
C ASP A 190 -6.36 9.42 -1.75
N SER A 191 -6.37 8.11 -2.01
CA SER A 191 -6.01 7.06 -1.05
C SER A 191 -4.62 6.45 -1.24
N GLY A 192 -3.85 6.95 -2.22
CA GLY A 192 -2.52 6.40 -2.53
C GLY A 192 -1.56 6.44 -1.34
N LYS A 193 -0.78 5.38 -1.16
CA LYS A 193 0.20 5.24 -0.08
C LYS A 193 1.61 5.14 -0.65
N ASP A 194 2.50 6.01 -0.23
CA ASP A 194 3.91 5.95 -0.60
C ASP A 194 4.59 4.80 0.16
N ILE A 195 4.92 3.74 -0.56
CA ILE A 195 5.55 2.56 0.04
C ILE A 195 7.02 2.40 -0.33
N ARG A 196 7.65 3.40 -0.98
CA ARG A 196 9.06 3.33 -1.43
C ARG A 196 10.03 2.88 -0.36
N LYS A 197 9.85 3.37 0.87
CA LYS A 197 10.71 3.00 2.01
C LYS A 197 10.67 1.49 2.30
N TYR A 198 9.54 0.86 2.08
CA TYR A 198 9.26 -0.53 2.46
C TYR A 198 9.22 -1.48 1.25
N SER A 199 9.15 -0.95 0.03
CA SER A 199 9.15 -1.76 -1.19
C SER A 199 10.50 -2.46 -1.39
N CYS A 200 10.47 -3.66 -1.97
CA CYS A 200 11.68 -4.35 -2.42
C CYS A 200 12.37 -3.60 -3.57
N TYR A 201 11.64 -2.79 -4.32
CA TYR A 201 12.09 -2.10 -5.53
C TYR A 201 11.97 -0.59 -5.39
N GLN A 202 12.86 0.01 -4.59
CA GLN A 202 12.81 1.45 -4.26
C GLN A 202 12.89 2.38 -5.48
N ALA A 203 13.57 1.93 -6.56
CA ALA A 203 13.73 2.70 -7.79
C ALA A 203 12.41 2.89 -8.57
N GLU A 204 11.35 2.15 -8.24
CA GLU A 204 10.06 2.22 -8.93
C GLU A 204 9.18 3.39 -8.47
N ASP A 205 9.58 4.12 -7.43
CA ASP A 205 8.77 5.21 -6.83
C ASP A 205 7.32 4.77 -6.59
N GLU A 206 7.17 3.60 -5.98
CA GLU A 206 5.90 2.91 -5.85
C GLU A 206 4.91 3.62 -4.93
N ILE A 207 3.74 3.89 -5.48
CA ILE A 207 2.55 4.34 -4.76
C ILE A 207 1.54 3.20 -4.83
N LEU A 208 1.17 2.66 -3.69
CA LEU A 208 0.20 1.58 -3.59
C LEU A 208 -1.21 2.13 -3.36
N LEU A 209 -2.11 1.84 -4.29
CA LEU A 209 -3.54 2.06 -4.07
C LEU A 209 -4.09 0.87 -3.26
N PRO A 210 -4.76 1.11 -2.13
CA PRO A 210 -5.38 0.04 -1.35
C PRO A 210 -6.42 -0.74 -2.14
N ALA A 211 -6.74 -1.94 -1.70
CA ALA A 211 -7.80 -2.77 -2.29
C ALA A 211 -9.17 -2.08 -2.23
N ALA A 212 -10.07 -2.48 -3.12
CA ALA A 212 -11.46 -2.04 -3.18
C ALA A 212 -11.64 -0.50 -3.33
N ARG A 213 -10.81 0.13 -4.17
CA ARG A 213 -10.99 1.55 -4.54
C ARG A 213 -11.92 1.70 -5.73
N GLN A 214 -12.81 2.68 -5.66
CA GLN A 214 -13.77 2.99 -6.71
C GLN A 214 -13.27 4.13 -7.58
N PHE A 215 -13.39 3.97 -8.90
CA PHE A 215 -12.94 4.96 -9.88
C PHE A 215 -14.05 5.28 -10.88
N LYS A 216 -14.07 6.53 -11.33
CA LYS A 216 -14.81 6.96 -12.52
C LYS A 216 -13.85 7.08 -13.70
N VAL A 217 -14.22 6.51 -14.84
CA VAL A 217 -13.49 6.72 -16.10
C VAL A 217 -13.81 8.13 -16.60
N VAL A 218 -12.81 8.98 -16.64
CA VAL A 218 -12.95 10.38 -17.06
C VAL A 218 -12.80 10.48 -18.57
N ALA A 219 -11.83 9.75 -19.14
CA ALA A 219 -11.57 9.73 -20.58
C ALA A 219 -10.93 8.39 -20.97
N CYS A 220 -11.18 7.97 -22.22
CA CYS A 220 -10.54 6.84 -22.85
C CYS A 220 -10.16 7.23 -24.29
N LEU A 221 -8.86 7.36 -24.58
CA LEU A 221 -8.34 7.88 -25.83
C LEU A 221 -7.43 6.87 -26.53
N SER A 222 -7.60 6.73 -27.87
CA SER A 222 -6.65 6.02 -28.73
C SER A 222 -5.64 7.01 -29.29
N GLN A 223 -4.35 6.75 -29.08
CA GLN A 223 -3.25 7.60 -29.57
C GLN A 223 -2.60 7.05 -30.86
N GLY A 224 -3.17 5.99 -31.43
CA GLY A 224 -2.53 5.26 -32.54
C GLY A 224 -1.43 4.29 -32.06
N ASN A 225 -0.90 3.49 -32.99
CA ASN A 225 0.19 2.52 -32.72
C ASN A 225 -0.09 1.59 -31.51
N ASP A 226 -1.33 1.13 -31.37
CA ASP A 226 -1.79 0.26 -30.28
C ASP A 226 -1.55 0.85 -28.87
N PHE A 227 -1.51 2.18 -28.78
CA PHE A 227 -1.35 2.90 -27.52
C PHE A 227 -2.66 3.57 -27.11
N TYR A 228 -3.13 3.25 -25.92
CA TYR A 228 -4.39 3.72 -25.34
C TYR A 228 -4.13 4.42 -24.03
N MET A 229 -4.81 5.55 -23.82
CA MET A 229 -4.75 6.32 -22.58
C MET A 229 -6.10 6.31 -21.88
N ILE A 230 -6.10 5.99 -20.60
CA ILE A 230 -7.30 5.96 -19.75
C ILE A 230 -7.04 6.89 -18.58
N GLN A 231 -7.92 7.86 -18.39
CA GLN A 231 -7.92 8.72 -17.21
C GLN A 231 -8.98 8.25 -16.23
N LEU A 232 -8.53 7.98 -15.00
CA LEU A 232 -9.37 7.60 -13.88
C LEU A 232 -9.36 8.68 -12.80
N LYS A 233 -10.49 8.83 -12.13
CA LYS A 233 -10.59 9.62 -10.90
C LYS A 233 -11.14 8.74 -9.79
N GLU A 234 -10.43 8.68 -8.66
CA GLU A 234 -10.92 8.02 -7.47
C GLU A 234 -12.15 8.75 -6.95
N ILE A 235 -13.18 8.00 -6.59
CA ILE A 235 -14.42 8.53 -6.03
C ILE A 235 -14.80 7.73 -4.79
N GLN A 236 -15.50 8.38 -3.87
CA GLN A 236 -16.01 7.71 -2.68
C GLN A 236 -17.21 6.81 -3.07
N PRO A 237 -17.19 5.53 -2.66
CA PRO A 237 -18.33 4.66 -2.86
C PRO A 237 -19.51 5.06 -1.97
N LEU A 238 -20.74 4.72 -2.36
CA LEU A 238 -21.96 4.99 -1.57
C LEU A 238 -21.99 4.26 -0.23
N PHE A 239 -21.27 3.15 -0.12
CA PHE A 239 -21.09 2.36 1.10
C PHE A 239 -19.66 1.82 1.15
N PRO A 240 -19.11 1.53 2.34
CA PRO A 240 -17.76 0.99 2.46
C PRO A 240 -17.62 -0.33 1.70
N LEU A 241 -16.66 -0.42 0.77
CA LEU A 241 -16.34 -1.64 0.02
C LEU A 241 -15.34 -2.52 0.77
N ILE A 242 -14.57 -1.88 1.61
CA ILE A 242 -13.64 -2.51 2.55
C ILE A 242 -13.74 -1.71 3.85
N GLU A 243 -13.89 -2.39 4.97
CA GLU A 243 -13.95 -1.73 6.26
C GLU A 243 -12.56 -1.22 6.64
N LEU A 244 -12.47 0.07 6.95
CA LEU A 244 -11.21 0.66 7.37
C LEU A 244 -10.86 0.17 8.78
N VAL A 245 -9.60 -0.18 9.00
CA VAL A 245 -9.10 -0.43 10.35
C VAL A 245 -9.17 0.89 11.11
N PRO A 246 -9.86 0.96 12.26
CA PRO A 246 -9.93 2.18 13.04
C PRO A 246 -8.51 2.69 13.32
N GLN A 247 -8.24 3.93 12.95
CA GLN A 247 -7.01 4.59 13.37
C GLN A 247 -7.04 4.71 14.89
N PRO A 248 -5.95 4.42 15.62
CA PRO A 248 -5.87 4.79 17.01
C PRO A 248 -6.09 6.31 17.09
N SER A 249 -7.09 6.73 17.87
CA SER A 249 -7.34 8.15 18.10
C SER A 249 -6.02 8.79 18.51
N PRO A 250 -5.61 9.95 17.96
CA PRO A 250 -4.42 10.63 18.41
C PRO A 250 -4.59 10.83 19.92
N SER A 251 -3.66 10.29 20.71
CA SER A 251 -3.64 10.49 22.15
C SER A 251 -3.79 11.99 22.41
N PRO A 252 -4.71 12.43 23.28
CA PRO A 252 -4.84 13.83 23.57
C PRO A 252 -3.47 14.35 23.97
N ALA A 253 -2.96 15.33 23.25
CA ALA A 253 -1.70 15.97 23.54
C ALA A 253 -1.77 16.36 25.02
N MET A 254 -0.87 15.82 25.85
CA MET A 254 -0.73 16.27 27.22
C MET A 254 -0.53 17.78 27.16
N HIS A 255 -1.54 18.52 27.58
CA HIS A 255 -1.38 19.94 27.83
C HIS A 255 -0.28 20.06 28.90
N ILE A 256 0.93 20.37 28.47
CA ILE A 256 1.99 20.79 29.37
C ILE A 256 1.47 22.11 29.96
N VAL A 257 0.90 22.01 31.16
CA VAL A 257 0.55 23.21 31.96
C VAL A 257 1.88 23.91 32.25
N PRO A 258 2.07 25.16 31.80
CA PRO A 258 3.31 25.89 32.11
C PRO A 258 3.43 26.00 33.61
N LYS A 259 4.57 25.54 34.15
CA LYS A 259 4.89 25.71 35.56
C LYS A 259 4.86 27.24 35.90
N PRO A 260 4.14 27.68 36.92
CA PRO A 260 4.13 29.09 37.26
C PRO A 260 5.56 29.58 37.58
N PRO A 261 5.89 30.85 37.23
CA PRO A 261 7.22 31.38 37.45
C PRO A 261 7.53 31.39 38.95
N ILE A 262 8.72 30.88 39.31
CA ILE A 262 9.24 30.91 40.67
C ILE A 262 9.50 32.39 41.01
N GLN A 263 8.73 32.93 41.97
CA GLN A 263 9.01 34.25 42.53
C GLN A 263 10.34 34.20 43.29
N PRO A 264 11.25 35.17 43.07
CA PRO A 264 12.47 35.26 43.90
C PRO A 264 12.12 35.60 45.31
N ALA A 265 12.63 34.80 46.26
CA ALA A 265 12.48 35.07 47.71
C ALA A 265 13.03 36.45 48.05
N GLY A 266 12.16 37.35 48.46
CA GLY A 266 12.54 38.68 48.95
C GLY A 266 13.48 38.56 50.13
N ARG A 267 14.71 39.03 49.99
CA ARG A 267 15.61 39.27 51.12
C ARG A 267 15.10 40.43 51.94
N ASN A 268 14.59 40.14 53.12
CA ASN A 268 14.28 41.13 54.15
C ASN A 268 15.61 41.69 54.70
N ILE A 269 16.06 42.85 54.19
CA ILE A 269 17.16 43.64 54.78
C ILE A 269 16.46 44.81 55.47
N GLN A 270 16.00 44.55 56.69
CA GLN A 270 15.63 45.65 57.59
C GLN A 270 15.73 45.15 59.01
N LYS A 271 16.96 45.20 59.56
CA LYS A 271 17.22 45.33 61.01
C LYS A 271 18.75 45.25 61.23
N LEU A 272 19.38 46.41 61.20
CA LEU A 272 20.67 46.63 61.83
C LEU A 272 21.04 48.14 61.68
N ILE A 273 20.24 49.00 62.29
CA ILE A 273 20.70 50.32 62.71
C ILE A 273 19.88 50.58 63.94
N ASP A 274 20.48 50.31 65.07
CA ASP A 274 20.31 50.99 66.40
C ASP A 274 21.08 50.17 67.39
N ILE A 275 22.25 50.70 67.76
CA ILE A 275 22.92 50.68 69.03
C ILE A 275 24.35 51.26 68.88
N GLY A 276 24.58 52.41 69.46
CA GLY A 276 25.89 52.96 69.74
C GLY A 276 26.19 54.29 69.11
#